data_dfe74dbbc5055f0d1928301276d2e9d3
#
_entry.id   dfe74dbbc5055f0d1928301276d2e9d3
#
_cell.length_a   1.000
_cell.length_b   1.000
_cell.length_c   1.000
_cell.angle_alpha   90.00
_cell.angle_beta   90.00
_cell.angle_gamma   90.00
#
_symmetry.space_group_name_H-M   'P 1'
#
loop_
_entity.id
_entity.type
_entity.pdbx_description
1 polymer ?
#
loop_
_entity_poly.entity_id
_entity_poly.type
_entity_poly.pdbx_seq_one_letter_code
_entity_poly.pdbx_strand_id
1 'polypeptide(L)'
;MGGVETFPNARVLIVDDDQAVCETLSDLISSWGLSAEGFTRPEKALSEVLRNRCDVLLLDVFISDVCGLDLLPEIGSNGSDVKVIIITGFADKEMAIRALKLGAFDFLEKPFQSELLHYTVFRALRALDNERESKRLIIDLKQSQTELLSHKERLESLNAQLRDTNRALSIFAQNIEREREEVEKRIALKLRNLIIPMVEKLKSDRSLTKYKDQLEMLVMQIEDLTSGFTMDSRVAAVLSFTELRIASLI
;
A
#
# COMPACT_ATOMS: atom_id res chain seq x y z
N MET A 1 -23.00 -24.32 18.58
CA MET A 1 -21.96 -25.35 18.51
C MET A 1 -20.64 -24.61 18.40
N GLY A 2 -19.94 -24.43 19.53
CA GLY A 2 -18.61 -23.82 19.55
C GLY A 2 -17.62 -24.77 18.88
N GLY A 3 -16.96 -24.31 17.82
CA GLY A 3 -15.87 -25.07 17.23
C GLY A 3 -14.82 -25.35 18.28
N VAL A 4 -14.32 -26.57 18.35
CA VAL A 4 -13.18 -26.93 19.19
C VAL A 4 -11.99 -26.12 18.66
N GLU A 5 -11.58 -25.09 19.39
CA GLU A 5 -10.36 -24.35 19.04
C GLU A 5 -9.18 -25.32 19.15
N THR A 6 -8.46 -25.47 18.06
CA THR A 6 -7.28 -26.33 17.99
C THR A 6 -6.03 -25.48 17.74
N PHE A 7 -4.98 -25.72 18.50
CA PHE A 7 -3.67 -25.10 18.35
C PHE A 7 -2.64 -26.19 17.97
N PRO A 8 -2.67 -26.72 16.74
CA PRO A 8 -1.98 -27.98 16.39
C PRO A 8 -0.45 -27.96 16.55
N ASN A 9 0.13 -26.76 16.61
CA ASN A 9 1.59 -26.58 16.76
C ASN A 9 1.98 -25.90 18.07
N ALA A 10 1.03 -25.71 18.99
CA ALA A 10 1.32 -25.05 20.24
C ALA A 10 2.15 -25.95 21.16
N ARG A 11 3.19 -25.38 21.73
CA ARG A 11 4.12 -26.07 22.62
C ARG A 11 4.05 -25.47 24.02
N VAL A 12 3.76 -26.35 24.97
CA VAL A 12 3.67 -26.04 26.41
C VAL A 12 4.87 -26.65 27.10
N LEU A 13 5.63 -25.84 27.81
CA LEU A 13 6.69 -26.33 28.68
C LEU A 13 6.25 -26.27 30.15
N ILE A 14 6.70 -27.25 30.94
CA ILE A 14 6.37 -27.38 32.35
C ILE A 14 7.68 -27.40 33.12
N VAL A 15 7.77 -26.60 34.15
CA VAL A 15 8.94 -26.55 35.04
C VAL A 15 8.47 -26.72 36.48
N ASP A 16 8.85 -27.85 37.07
CA ASP A 16 8.50 -28.26 38.42
C ASP A 16 9.59 -29.22 38.89
N ASP A 17 10.09 -29.11 40.12
CA ASP A 17 11.16 -29.98 40.61
C ASP A 17 10.68 -31.42 40.90
N ASP A 18 9.36 -31.64 40.99
CA ASP A 18 8.76 -32.96 41.05
C ASP A 18 8.53 -33.56 39.66
N GLN A 19 9.30 -34.60 39.36
CA GLN A 19 9.19 -35.33 38.05
C GLN A 19 7.79 -35.91 37.82
N ALA A 20 7.09 -36.39 38.90
CA ALA A 20 5.77 -36.94 38.75
C ALA A 20 4.72 -35.88 38.37
N VAL A 21 4.88 -34.66 38.87
CA VAL A 21 4.07 -33.50 38.47
C VAL A 21 4.33 -33.15 37.00
N CYS A 22 5.58 -33.09 36.59
CA CYS A 22 5.95 -32.85 35.17
C CYS A 22 5.30 -33.88 34.24
N GLU A 23 5.41 -35.16 34.54
CA GLU A 23 4.82 -36.26 33.75
C GLU A 23 3.29 -36.18 33.72
N THR A 24 2.65 -36.02 34.88
CA THR A 24 1.18 -35.92 34.95
C THR A 24 0.64 -34.74 34.17
N LEU A 25 1.26 -33.55 34.25
CA LEU A 25 0.84 -32.38 33.51
C LEU A 25 1.13 -32.52 32.04
N SER A 26 2.25 -33.14 31.65
CA SER A 26 2.58 -33.39 30.24
C SER A 26 1.57 -34.32 29.58
N ASP A 27 1.19 -35.41 30.24
CA ASP A 27 0.18 -36.37 29.77
C ASP A 27 -1.20 -35.68 29.64
N LEU A 28 -1.58 -34.94 30.64
CA LEU A 28 -2.84 -34.21 30.67
C LEU A 28 -2.94 -33.23 29.51
N ILE A 29 -1.92 -32.37 29.30
CA ILE A 29 -1.89 -31.35 28.27
C ILE A 29 -1.82 -32.03 26.89
N SER A 30 -1.06 -33.11 26.74
CA SER A 30 -1.01 -33.89 25.51
C SER A 30 -2.36 -34.49 25.15
N SER A 31 -3.17 -34.86 26.13
CA SER A 31 -4.55 -35.36 25.90
C SER A 31 -5.47 -34.32 25.28
N TRP A 32 -5.15 -33.03 25.37
CA TRP A 32 -5.85 -31.90 24.73
C TRP A 32 -5.37 -31.63 23.30
N GLY A 33 -4.41 -32.43 22.80
CA GLY A 33 -3.84 -32.25 21.43
C GLY A 33 -2.74 -31.21 21.34
N LEU A 34 -2.16 -30.79 22.46
CA LEU A 34 -1.03 -29.87 22.51
C LEU A 34 0.29 -30.65 22.70
N SER A 35 1.42 -30.07 22.25
CA SER A 35 2.73 -30.61 22.57
C SER A 35 3.18 -30.15 23.93
N ALA A 36 3.50 -31.08 24.85
CA ALA A 36 3.92 -30.78 26.20
C ALA A 36 5.25 -31.45 26.56
N GLU A 37 6.11 -30.75 27.30
CA GLU A 37 7.41 -31.25 27.73
C GLU A 37 7.72 -30.74 29.15
N GLY A 38 8.06 -31.64 30.04
CA GLY A 38 8.38 -31.35 31.45
C GLY A 38 9.89 -31.27 31.71
N PHE A 39 10.27 -30.34 32.56
CA PHE A 39 11.64 -30.11 32.99
C PHE A 39 11.71 -29.98 34.53
N THR A 40 12.61 -30.71 35.16
CA THR A 40 12.86 -30.58 36.60
C THR A 40 13.89 -29.52 36.95
N ARG A 41 14.50 -28.91 35.92
CA ARG A 41 15.48 -27.82 36.08
C ARG A 41 15.12 -26.66 35.16
N PRO A 42 15.09 -25.42 35.65
CA PRO A 42 14.63 -24.26 34.90
C PRO A 42 15.58 -23.89 33.71
N GLU A 43 16.89 -24.18 33.83
CA GLU A 43 17.88 -23.73 32.82
C GLU A 43 17.62 -24.32 31.43
N LYS A 44 17.15 -25.59 31.38
CA LYS A 44 16.80 -26.26 30.14
C LYS A 44 15.56 -25.65 29.51
N ALA A 45 14.51 -25.45 30.31
CA ALA A 45 13.29 -24.83 29.86
C ALA A 45 13.54 -23.38 29.37
N LEU A 46 14.31 -22.58 30.10
CA LEU A 46 14.71 -21.25 29.71
C LEU A 46 15.42 -21.23 28.35
N SER A 47 16.32 -22.19 28.12
CA SER A 47 17.01 -22.26 26.82
C SER A 47 16.06 -22.50 25.66
N GLU A 48 14.96 -23.24 25.81
CA GLU A 48 13.94 -23.46 24.80
C GLU A 48 13.03 -22.23 24.67
N VAL A 49 12.66 -21.57 25.77
CA VAL A 49 11.93 -20.29 25.76
C VAL A 49 12.70 -19.21 24.98
N LEU A 50 13.99 -19.05 25.27
CA LEU A 50 14.87 -18.06 24.61
C LEU A 50 15.06 -18.30 23.10
N ARG A 51 14.87 -19.55 22.67
CA ARG A 51 14.87 -19.92 21.24
C ARG A 51 13.49 -19.74 20.56
N ASN A 52 12.51 -19.15 21.24
CA ASN A 52 11.12 -19.02 20.80
C ASN A 52 10.46 -20.37 20.43
N ARG A 53 10.79 -21.41 21.19
CA ARG A 53 10.24 -22.76 21.02
C ARG A 53 9.22 -23.12 22.09
N CYS A 54 8.56 -22.12 22.68
CA CYS A 54 7.57 -22.28 23.73
C CYS A 54 6.47 -21.23 23.53
N ASP A 55 5.22 -21.65 23.57
CA ASP A 55 4.05 -20.76 23.53
C ASP A 55 3.51 -20.48 24.93
N VAL A 56 3.44 -21.51 25.76
CA VAL A 56 3.01 -21.40 27.18
C VAL A 56 4.02 -22.09 28.07
N LEU A 57 4.44 -21.41 29.13
CA LEU A 57 5.29 -21.95 30.17
C LEU A 57 4.49 -22.07 31.45
N LEU A 58 4.32 -23.30 31.97
CA LEU A 58 3.84 -23.58 33.29
C LEU A 58 5.04 -23.63 34.24
N LEU A 59 5.12 -22.73 35.21
CA LEU A 59 6.30 -22.53 36.02
C LEU A 59 5.93 -22.62 37.49
N ASP A 60 6.52 -23.57 38.20
CA ASP A 60 6.40 -23.59 39.67
C ASP A 60 7.14 -22.40 40.26
N VAL A 61 6.64 -21.91 41.40
CA VAL A 61 7.30 -20.85 42.17
C VAL A 61 8.53 -21.40 42.88
N PHE A 62 8.45 -22.62 43.40
CA PHE A 62 9.52 -23.24 44.19
C PHE A 62 10.12 -24.41 43.43
N ILE A 63 11.26 -24.17 42.78
CA ILE A 63 11.97 -25.18 41.98
C ILE A 63 13.33 -25.41 42.66
N SER A 64 13.38 -26.41 43.57
CA SER A 64 14.58 -26.67 44.37
C SER A 64 15.08 -25.39 45.09
N ASP A 65 16.23 -24.86 44.70
CA ASP A 65 16.85 -23.66 45.32
C ASP A 65 16.53 -22.35 44.52
N VAL A 66 15.70 -22.41 43.47
CA VAL A 66 15.39 -21.27 42.61
C VAL A 66 13.95 -20.83 42.83
N CYS A 67 13.74 -19.52 42.97
CA CYS A 67 12.40 -18.94 42.92
C CYS A 67 11.99 -18.70 41.45
N GLY A 68 10.96 -19.42 40.97
CA GLY A 68 10.46 -19.29 39.60
C GLY A 68 10.02 -17.86 39.21
N LEU A 69 9.58 -17.06 40.21
CA LEU A 69 9.23 -15.66 39.95
C LEU A 69 10.43 -14.80 39.51
N ASP A 70 11.64 -15.16 39.96
CA ASP A 70 12.84 -14.39 39.62
C ASP A 70 13.29 -14.62 38.16
N LEU A 71 12.72 -15.63 37.47
CA LEU A 71 12.94 -15.92 36.06
C LEU A 71 12.06 -15.07 35.13
N LEU A 72 10.93 -14.53 35.62
CA LEU A 72 9.98 -13.76 34.80
C LEU A 72 10.58 -12.53 34.13
N PRO A 73 11.41 -11.70 34.82
CA PRO A 73 12.05 -10.55 34.18
C PRO A 73 13.02 -10.94 33.03
N GLU A 74 13.73 -12.06 33.20
CA GLU A 74 14.64 -12.58 32.17
C GLU A 74 13.88 -13.03 30.93
N ILE A 75 12.78 -13.77 31.12
CA ILE A 75 11.89 -14.22 30.04
C ILE A 75 11.31 -13.01 29.30
N GLY A 76 10.81 -12.02 30.03
CA GLY A 76 10.19 -10.81 29.46
C GLY A 76 11.18 -9.92 28.70
N SER A 77 12.43 -9.81 29.19
CA SER A 77 13.44 -8.92 28.59
C SER A 77 13.96 -9.40 27.23
N ASN A 78 13.89 -10.69 26.95
CA ASN A 78 14.36 -11.30 25.70
C ASN A 78 13.39 -11.18 24.53
N GLY A 79 12.23 -10.50 24.70
CA GLY A 79 11.25 -10.29 23.64
C GLY A 79 10.56 -11.59 23.17
N SER A 80 10.63 -12.67 23.99
CA SER A 80 9.89 -13.90 23.70
C SER A 80 8.39 -13.66 23.89
N ASP A 81 7.58 -14.17 22.95
CA ASP A 81 6.12 -14.03 23.00
C ASP A 81 5.46 -15.05 23.96
N VAL A 82 6.22 -15.77 24.79
CA VAL A 82 5.73 -16.83 25.68
C VAL A 82 4.76 -16.28 26.74
N LYS A 83 3.69 -17.01 26.99
CA LYS A 83 2.78 -16.75 28.12
C LYS A 83 3.15 -17.61 29.31
N VAL A 84 3.56 -17.00 30.40
CA VAL A 84 3.96 -17.70 31.61
C VAL A 84 2.78 -17.80 32.56
N ILE A 85 2.43 -19.02 32.97
CA ILE A 85 1.42 -19.32 33.97
C ILE A 85 2.16 -19.87 35.18
N ILE A 86 2.05 -19.17 36.30
CA ILE A 86 2.66 -19.60 37.55
C ILE A 86 1.79 -20.65 38.23
N ILE A 87 2.40 -21.71 38.69
CA ILE A 87 1.72 -22.79 39.45
C ILE A 87 2.41 -22.90 40.80
N THR A 88 1.67 -22.99 41.90
CA THR A 88 2.27 -23.12 43.24
C THR A 88 1.36 -23.84 44.25
N GLY A 89 1.96 -24.57 45.18
CA GLY A 89 1.26 -25.18 46.30
C GLY A 89 1.02 -24.23 47.48
N PHE A 90 1.60 -23.03 47.44
CA PHE A 90 1.46 -22.01 48.49
C PHE A 90 0.94 -20.73 47.84
N ALA A 91 -0.37 -20.58 47.81
CA ALA A 91 -0.98 -19.37 47.31
C ALA A 91 -1.11 -18.34 48.42
N ASP A 92 -0.16 -17.43 48.47
CA ASP A 92 -0.36 -16.16 49.18
C ASP A 92 -0.83 -15.10 48.14
N LYS A 93 -1.81 -14.31 48.54
CA LYS A 93 -2.33 -13.22 47.72
C LYS A 93 -1.23 -12.25 47.26
N GLU A 94 -0.24 -12.02 48.12
CA GLU A 94 0.89 -11.15 47.78
C GLU A 94 1.78 -11.75 46.68
N MET A 95 1.98 -13.07 46.70
CA MET A 95 2.74 -13.80 45.68
C MET A 95 2.04 -13.78 44.32
N ALA A 96 0.72 -14.00 44.27
CA ALA A 96 -0.06 -13.90 43.06
C ALA A 96 0.02 -12.48 42.44
N ILE A 97 -0.12 -11.45 43.26
CA ILE A 97 0.03 -10.04 42.81
C ILE A 97 1.45 -9.77 42.28
N ARG A 98 2.47 -10.30 42.97
CA ARG A 98 3.88 -10.16 42.55
C ARG A 98 4.13 -10.85 41.20
N ALA A 99 3.62 -12.07 41.00
CA ALA A 99 3.73 -12.80 39.73
C ALA A 99 3.15 -12.00 38.56
N LEU A 100 1.92 -11.50 38.70
CA LEU A 100 1.27 -10.69 37.67
C LEU A 100 2.02 -9.38 37.37
N LYS A 101 2.55 -8.71 38.41
CA LYS A 101 3.38 -7.50 38.25
C LYS A 101 4.70 -7.77 37.53
N LEU A 102 5.26 -8.97 37.67
CA LEU A 102 6.49 -9.40 37.01
C LEU A 102 6.24 -9.89 35.56
N GLY A 103 4.99 -9.90 35.10
CA GLY A 103 4.64 -10.24 33.71
C GLY A 103 4.11 -11.66 33.52
N ALA A 104 3.79 -12.39 34.58
CA ALA A 104 3.05 -13.65 34.43
C ALA A 104 1.69 -13.40 33.79
N PHE A 105 1.27 -14.28 32.89
CA PHE A 105 -0.03 -14.21 32.25
C PHE A 105 -1.15 -14.55 33.23
N ASP A 106 -0.92 -15.57 34.08
CA ASP A 106 -1.86 -16.00 35.09
C ASP A 106 -1.16 -16.77 36.21
N PHE A 107 -1.95 -17.14 37.23
CA PHE A 107 -1.50 -17.82 38.45
C PHE A 107 -2.50 -18.91 38.84
N LEU A 108 -2.02 -20.13 39.13
CA LEU A 108 -2.82 -21.28 39.56
C LEU A 108 -2.32 -21.86 40.89
N GLU A 109 -3.23 -22.08 41.82
CA GLU A 109 -2.95 -22.70 43.10
C GLU A 109 -3.17 -24.22 43.05
N LYS A 110 -2.16 -25.01 43.47
CA LYS A 110 -2.26 -26.47 43.66
C LYS A 110 -2.99 -26.78 44.96
N PRO A 111 -3.95 -27.73 45.00
CA PRO A 111 -4.41 -28.55 43.89
C PRO A 111 -5.46 -27.81 43.05
N PHE A 112 -5.34 -27.87 41.71
CA PHE A 112 -6.32 -27.30 40.78
C PHE A 112 -7.06 -28.39 39.98
N GLN A 113 -8.25 -28.05 39.49
CA GLN A 113 -9.03 -28.93 38.62
C GLN A 113 -8.47 -28.86 37.18
N SER A 114 -8.53 -29.97 36.46
CA SER A 114 -8.05 -30.07 35.09
C SER A 114 -8.72 -29.06 34.16
N GLU A 115 -10.01 -28.79 34.41
CA GLU A 115 -10.80 -27.81 33.64
C GLU A 115 -10.27 -26.40 33.82
N LEU A 116 -9.79 -26.03 35.01
CA LEU A 116 -9.22 -24.71 35.25
C LEU A 116 -7.87 -24.55 34.54
N LEU A 117 -7.01 -25.57 34.62
CA LEU A 117 -5.75 -25.57 33.87
C LEU A 117 -6.00 -25.50 32.35
N HIS A 118 -6.91 -26.32 31.83
CA HIS A 118 -7.30 -26.29 30.42
C HIS A 118 -7.73 -24.89 30.00
N TYR A 119 -8.69 -24.30 30.72
CA TYR A 119 -9.18 -22.97 30.43
C TYR A 119 -8.06 -21.93 30.43
N THR A 120 -7.16 -21.97 31.41
CA THR A 120 -6.07 -21.01 31.55
C THR A 120 -5.03 -21.14 30.41
N VAL A 121 -4.65 -22.39 30.08
CA VAL A 121 -3.71 -22.64 28.95
C VAL A 121 -4.30 -22.21 27.64
N PHE A 122 -5.55 -22.56 27.33
CA PHE A 122 -6.19 -22.16 26.07
C PHE A 122 -6.43 -20.65 26.00
N ARG A 123 -6.72 -19.98 27.10
CA ARG A 123 -6.79 -18.53 27.18
C ARG A 123 -5.43 -17.88 26.90
N ALA A 124 -4.35 -18.45 27.39
CA ALA A 124 -2.99 -17.99 27.14
C ALA A 124 -2.61 -18.14 25.65
N LEU A 125 -2.91 -19.29 25.05
CA LEU A 125 -2.68 -19.56 23.64
C LEU A 125 -3.47 -18.61 22.72
N ARG A 126 -4.73 -18.36 23.04
CA ARG A 126 -5.57 -17.41 22.32
C ARG A 126 -5.03 -15.98 22.41
N ALA A 127 -4.61 -15.55 23.57
CA ALA A 127 -4.00 -14.24 23.75
C ALA A 127 -2.72 -14.09 22.93
N LEU A 128 -1.90 -15.13 22.90
CA LEU A 128 -0.66 -15.17 22.12
C LEU A 128 -0.93 -15.10 20.62
N ASP A 129 -1.91 -15.85 20.12
CA ASP A 129 -2.27 -15.88 18.70
C ASP A 129 -2.81 -14.50 18.25
N ASN A 130 -3.68 -13.89 19.04
CA ASN A 130 -4.19 -12.54 18.77
C ASN A 130 -3.05 -11.48 18.75
N GLU A 131 -2.08 -11.59 19.65
CA GLU A 131 -0.92 -10.68 19.65
C GLU A 131 -0.04 -10.87 18.42
N ARG A 132 0.20 -12.12 18.01
CA ARG A 132 0.96 -12.46 16.79
C ARG A 132 0.25 -11.97 15.54
N GLU A 133 -1.06 -12.17 15.45
CA GLU A 133 -1.87 -11.68 14.34
C GLU A 133 -1.85 -10.15 14.26
N SER A 134 -2.06 -9.47 15.40
CA SER A 134 -1.99 -8.02 15.46
C SER A 134 -0.63 -7.47 15.02
N LYS A 135 0.48 -8.11 15.44
CA LYS A 135 1.83 -7.73 15.02
C LYS A 135 2.00 -7.90 13.51
N ARG A 136 1.51 -9.01 12.94
CA ARG A 136 1.55 -9.25 11.47
C ARG A 136 0.78 -8.18 10.72
N LEU A 137 -0.46 -7.92 11.11
CA LEU A 137 -1.30 -6.91 10.48
C LEU A 137 -0.67 -5.51 10.51
N ILE A 138 -0.02 -5.14 11.62
CA ILE A 138 0.70 -3.86 11.73
C ILE A 138 1.88 -3.79 10.74
N ILE A 139 2.61 -4.88 10.57
CA ILE A 139 3.74 -4.95 9.61
C ILE A 139 3.20 -4.82 8.18
N ASP A 140 2.17 -5.59 7.82
CA ASP A 140 1.56 -5.58 6.49
C ASP A 140 0.96 -4.20 6.17
N LEU A 141 0.30 -3.57 7.15
CA LEU A 141 -0.24 -2.23 7.00
C LEU A 141 0.86 -1.18 6.74
N LYS A 142 1.96 -1.23 7.49
CA LYS A 142 3.11 -0.34 7.28
C LYS A 142 3.72 -0.52 5.89
N GLN A 143 3.86 -1.76 5.44
CA GLN A 143 4.38 -2.05 4.11
C GLN A 143 3.46 -1.49 3.02
N SER A 144 2.16 -1.76 3.11
CA SER A 144 1.16 -1.21 2.17
C SER A 144 1.14 0.32 2.15
N GLN A 145 1.30 0.94 3.32
CA GLN A 145 1.37 2.40 3.43
C GLN A 145 2.61 2.97 2.71
N THR A 146 3.77 2.33 2.83
CA THR A 146 4.99 2.78 2.13
C THR A 146 4.87 2.61 0.62
N GLU A 147 4.27 1.53 0.15
CA GLU A 147 3.99 1.30 -1.27
C GLU A 147 3.02 2.36 -1.83
N LEU A 148 1.94 2.66 -1.11
CA LEU A 148 1.00 3.71 -1.51
C LEU A 148 1.65 5.08 -1.62
N LEU A 149 2.53 5.44 -0.69
CA LEU A 149 3.28 6.71 -0.74
C LEU A 149 4.18 6.78 -1.98
N SER A 150 4.91 5.70 -2.29
CA SER A 150 5.77 5.65 -3.48
C SER A 150 4.97 5.75 -4.79
N HIS A 151 3.80 5.08 -4.87
CA HIS A 151 2.90 5.19 -6.02
C HIS A 151 2.33 6.60 -6.18
N LYS A 152 1.96 7.25 -5.07
CA LYS A 152 1.48 8.63 -5.08
C LYS A 152 2.53 9.59 -5.64
N GLU A 153 3.77 9.52 -5.15
CA GLU A 153 4.88 10.35 -5.63
C GLU A 153 5.14 10.14 -7.12
N ARG A 154 5.09 8.88 -7.58
CA ARG A 154 5.24 8.55 -9.00
C ARG A 154 4.13 9.14 -9.86
N LEU A 155 2.88 9.05 -9.39
CA LEU A 155 1.73 9.64 -10.08
C LEU A 155 1.82 11.17 -10.14
N GLU A 156 2.24 11.83 -9.07
CA GLU A 156 2.45 13.29 -9.04
C GLU A 156 3.52 13.71 -10.05
N SER A 157 4.65 12.99 -10.10
CA SER A 157 5.72 13.23 -11.07
C SER A 157 5.24 13.04 -12.52
N LEU A 158 4.50 11.96 -12.79
CA LEU A 158 3.97 11.68 -14.12
C LEU A 158 2.94 12.74 -14.56
N ASN A 159 2.09 13.18 -13.65
CA ASN A 159 1.12 14.25 -13.91
C ASN A 159 1.83 15.59 -14.22
N ALA A 160 2.92 15.89 -13.53
CA ALA A 160 3.74 17.07 -13.82
C ALA A 160 4.31 17.00 -15.25
N GLN A 161 4.91 15.85 -15.63
CA GLN A 161 5.44 15.64 -16.99
C GLN A 161 4.36 15.74 -18.06
N LEU A 162 3.17 15.17 -17.81
CA LEU A 162 2.02 15.28 -18.72
C LEU A 162 1.59 16.74 -18.94
N ARG A 163 1.51 17.53 -17.87
CA ARG A 163 1.16 18.94 -17.94
C ARG A 163 2.18 19.73 -18.77
N ASP A 164 3.48 19.48 -18.55
CA ASP A 164 4.54 20.16 -19.28
C ASP A 164 4.52 19.78 -20.77
N THR A 165 4.33 18.50 -21.08
CA THR A 165 4.19 18.02 -22.46
C THR A 165 2.97 18.61 -23.15
N ASN A 166 1.82 18.65 -22.48
CA ASN A 166 0.60 19.25 -23.04
C ASN A 166 0.78 20.75 -23.28
N ARG A 167 1.48 21.46 -22.38
CA ARG A 167 1.81 22.87 -22.55
C ARG A 167 2.70 23.10 -23.76
N ALA A 168 3.74 22.27 -23.93
CA ALA A 168 4.61 22.33 -25.10
C ALA A 168 3.84 22.06 -26.40
N LEU A 169 3.00 21.02 -26.44
CA LEU A 169 2.15 20.71 -27.58
C LEU A 169 1.20 21.85 -27.95
N SER A 170 0.60 22.51 -26.97
CA SER A 170 -0.26 23.68 -27.18
C SER A 170 0.50 24.84 -27.84
N ILE A 171 1.74 25.10 -27.38
CA ILE A 171 2.60 26.15 -27.99
C ILE A 171 2.97 25.76 -29.41
N PHE A 172 3.32 24.50 -29.68
CA PHE A 172 3.61 24.03 -31.03
C PHE A 172 2.42 24.19 -31.98
N ALA A 173 1.22 23.79 -31.52
CA ALA A 173 -0.01 23.93 -32.29
C ALA A 173 -0.28 25.41 -32.69
N GLN A 174 -0.12 26.33 -31.71
CA GLN A 174 -0.27 27.78 -31.97
C GLN A 174 0.77 28.32 -32.99
N ASN A 175 2.01 27.84 -32.88
CA ASN A 175 3.06 28.26 -33.80
C ASN A 175 2.80 27.76 -35.21
N ILE A 176 2.38 26.50 -35.39
CA ILE A 176 2.03 25.94 -36.70
C ILE A 176 0.87 26.72 -37.32
N GLU A 177 -0.16 27.05 -36.57
CA GLU A 177 -1.29 27.81 -37.07
C GLU A 177 -0.86 29.21 -37.51
N ARG A 178 0.00 29.86 -36.73
CA ARG A 178 0.56 31.17 -37.09
C ARG A 178 1.42 31.12 -38.35
N GLU A 179 2.30 30.13 -38.49
CA GLU A 179 3.11 29.94 -39.69
C GLU A 179 2.23 29.68 -40.92
N ARG A 180 1.18 28.87 -40.76
CA ARG A 180 0.20 28.62 -41.83
C ARG A 180 -0.46 29.92 -42.26
N GLU A 181 -0.98 30.73 -41.34
CA GLU A 181 -1.57 32.03 -41.68
C GLU A 181 -0.58 32.98 -42.38
N GLU A 182 0.69 33.00 -41.95
CA GLU A 182 1.72 33.82 -42.61
C GLU A 182 2.02 33.36 -44.03
N VAL A 183 2.05 32.05 -44.28
CA VAL A 183 2.23 31.48 -45.62
C VAL A 183 1.04 31.82 -46.52
N GLU A 184 -0.18 31.63 -46.02
CA GLU A 184 -1.42 31.95 -46.76
C GLU A 184 -1.47 33.45 -47.14
N LYS A 185 -1.18 34.35 -46.20
CA LYS A 185 -1.10 35.79 -46.46
C LYS A 185 -0.03 36.13 -47.51
N ARG A 186 1.12 35.46 -47.45
CA ARG A 186 2.21 35.67 -48.42
C ARG A 186 1.82 35.21 -49.82
N ILE A 187 1.13 34.08 -49.92
CA ILE A 187 0.63 33.58 -51.21
C ILE A 187 -0.43 34.52 -51.76
N ALA A 188 -1.40 34.94 -50.95
CA ALA A 188 -2.45 35.88 -51.37
C ALA A 188 -1.85 37.22 -51.90
N LEU A 189 -0.87 37.77 -51.18
CA LEU A 189 -0.17 38.98 -51.63
C LEU A 189 0.59 38.80 -52.96
N LYS A 190 1.27 37.64 -53.13
CA LYS A 190 1.96 37.37 -54.41
C LYS A 190 0.98 37.23 -55.57
N LEU A 191 -0.13 36.52 -55.37
CA LEU A 191 -1.17 36.37 -56.36
C LEU A 191 -1.74 37.75 -56.77
N ARG A 192 -2.09 38.57 -55.77
CA ARG A 192 -2.68 39.89 -55.99
C ARG A 192 -1.74 40.88 -56.65
N ASN A 193 -0.46 40.89 -56.21
CA ASN A 193 0.51 41.91 -56.73
C ASN A 193 1.23 41.52 -58.01
N LEU A 194 1.36 40.23 -58.33
CA LEU A 194 2.10 39.77 -59.51
C LEU A 194 1.19 39.17 -60.58
N ILE A 195 0.29 38.25 -60.16
CA ILE A 195 -0.48 37.47 -61.16
C ILE A 195 -1.67 38.25 -61.68
N ILE A 196 -2.45 38.90 -60.82
CA ILE A 196 -3.60 39.72 -61.34
C ILE A 196 -3.17 40.81 -62.30
N PRO A 197 -2.14 41.64 -62.01
CA PRO A 197 -1.69 42.66 -63.01
C PRO A 197 -1.16 42.07 -64.31
N MET A 198 -0.52 40.90 -64.29
CA MET A 198 -0.09 40.21 -65.51
C MET A 198 -1.29 39.77 -66.38
N VAL A 199 -2.31 39.21 -65.75
CA VAL A 199 -3.54 38.78 -66.43
C VAL A 199 -4.28 40.00 -66.97
N GLU A 200 -4.37 41.08 -66.20
CA GLU A 200 -4.95 42.36 -66.63
C GLU A 200 -4.21 42.97 -67.85
N LYS A 201 -2.87 42.87 -67.86
CA LYS A 201 -2.07 43.31 -69.03
C LYS A 201 -2.33 42.44 -70.25
N LEU A 202 -2.48 41.11 -70.11
CA LEU A 202 -2.85 40.21 -71.22
C LEU A 202 -4.26 40.50 -71.74
N LYS A 203 -5.20 40.87 -70.87
CA LYS A 203 -6.55 41.26 -71.22
C LYS A 203 -6.61 42.53 -72.06
N SER A 204 -5.62 43.42 -71.95
CA SER A 204 -5.50 44.65 -72.73
C SER A 204 -4.83 44.48 -74.14
N ASP A 205 -4.28 43.29 -74.39
CA ASP A 205 -3.65 43.01 -75.71
C ASP A 205 -4.69 42.73 -76.78
N ARG A 206 -4.60 43.49 -77.89
CA ARG A 206 -5.53 43.36 -79.04
C ARG A 206 -5.49 41.99 -79.72
N SER A 207 -4.39 41.27 -79.66
CA SER A 207 -4.25 39.92 -80.20
C SER A 207 -5.00 38.84 -79.43
N LEU A 208 -5.32 39.10 -78.12
CA LEU A 208 -5.99 38.19 -77.22
C LEU A 208 -7.48 38.52 -76.99
N THR A 209 -8.08 39.38 -77.74
CA THR A 209 -9.49 39.81 -77.59
C THR A 209 -10.47 38.64 -77.61
N LYS A 210 -10.16 37.55 -78.31
CA LYS A 210 -10.96 36.31 -78.35
C LYS A 210 -11.02 35.58 -76.96
N TYR A 211 -10.07 35.83 -76.10
CA TYR A 211 -9.94 35.17 -74.81
C TYR A 211 -10.29 36.07 -73.58
N LYS A 212 -10.82 37.26 -73.86
CA LYS A 212 -11.09 38.29 -72.85
C LYS A 212 -11.98 37.79 -71.71
N ASP A 213 -13.06 37.08 -72.02
CA ASP A 213 -14.03 36.56 -71.04
C ASP A 213 -13.37 35.48 -70.17
N GLN A 214 -12.48 34.65 -70.76
CA GLN A 214 -11.75 33.62 -70.02
C GLN A 214 -10.71 34.22 -69.08
N LEU A 215 -10.02 35.31 -69.51
CA LEU A 215 -9.08 36.04 -68.65
C LEU A 215 -9.79 36.76 -67.51
N GLU A 216 -11.01 37.30 -67.78
CA GLU A 216 -11.85 37.93 -66.74
C GLU A 216 -12.33 36.92 -65.67
N MET A 217 -12.75 35.72 -66.09
CA MET A 217 -13.11 34.64 -65.26
C MET A 217 -11.91 34.16 -64.42
N LEU A 218 -10.71 34.13 -64.94
CA LEU A 218 -9.47 33.76 -64.25
C LEU A 218 -9.11 34.77 -63.16
N VAL A 219 -9.23 36.06 -63.39
CA VAL A 219 -9.03 37.13 -62.42
C VAL A 219 -10.03 36.94 -61.23
N MET A 220 -11.31 36.77 -61.61
CA MET A 220 -12.38 36.57 -60.63
C MET A 220 -12.12 35.33 -59.70
N GLN A 221 -11.68 34.20 -60.29
CA GLN A 221 -11.32 33.02 -59.54
C GLN A 221 -10.11 33.24 -58.61
N ILE A 222 -9.11 33.98 -59.04
CA ILE A 222 -7.93 34.31 -58.21
C ILE A 222 -8.32 35.26 -57.10
N GLU A 223 -9.18 36.26 -57.38
CA GLU A 223 -9.69 37.14 -56.29
C GLU A 223 -10.54 36.42 -55.30
N ASP A 224 -11.38 35.48 -55.73
CA ASP A 224 -12.22 34.66 -54.86
C ASP A 224 -11.34 33.74 -53.97
N LEU A 225 -10.34 33.07 -54.55
CA LEU A 225 -9.37 32.28 -53.80
C LEU A 225 -8.60 33.13 -52.77
N THR A 226 -8.18 34.34 -53.12
CA THR A 226 -7.44 35.22 -52.21
C THR A 226 -8.31 35.85 -51.14
N SER A 227 -9.61 36.04 -51.39
CA SER A 227 -10.58 36.50 -50.38
C SER A 227 -10.99 35.41 -49.41
N GLY A 228 -11.07 34.15 -49.85
CA GLY A 228 -11.33 32.99 -49.01
C GLY A 228 -10.24 32.80 -47.92
N PHE A 229 -8.98 32.99 -48.29
CA PHE A 229 -7.85 32.94 -47.34
C PHE A 229 -7.91 34.00 -46.20
N THR A 230 -8.70 35.07 -46.41
CA THR A 230 -8.89 36.11 -45.35
C THR A 230 -10.12 35.89 -44.49
N MET A 231 -11.10 35.09 -44.93
CA MET A 231 -12.36 34.85 -44.21
C MET A 231 -12.32 33.59 -43.34
N ASP A 232 -11.69 32.51 -43.79
CA ASP A 232 -11.64 31.23 -43.05
C ASP A 232 -10.85 31.33 -41.72
N SER A 233 -9.87 32.24 -41.64
CA SER A 233 -9.09 32.44 -40.39
C SER A 233 -9.94 32.98 -39.22
N ARG A 234 -11.08 33.66 -39.51
CA ARG A 234 -11.99 34.14 -38.46
C ARG A 234 -12.95 33.07 -37.96
N VAL A 235 -13.36 32.14 -38.82
CA VAL A 235 -14.28 31.05 -38.47
C VAL A 235 -13.52 29.93 -37.72
N ALA A 236 -12.31 29.60 -38.17
CA ALA A 236 -11.45 28.62 -37.50
C ALA A 236 -11.03 29.05 -36.07
N ALA A 237 -10.76 30.34 -35.85
CA ALA A 237 -10.44 30.88 -34.55
C ALA A 237 -11.61 30.78 -33.53
N VAL A 238 -12.85 30.92 -34.01
CA VAL A 238 -14.06 30.81 -33.17
C VAL A 238 -14.36 29.35 -32.78
N LEU A 239 -14.15 28.39 -33.70
CA LEU A 239 -14.35 26.97 -33.47
C LEU A 239 -13.28 26.39 -32.53
N SER A 240 -12.00 26.77 -32.72
CA SER A 240 -10.89 26.34 -31.87
C SER A 240 -11.05 26.80 -30.41
N PHE A 241 -11.61 27.99 -30.18
CA PHE A 241 -11.84 28.52 -28.83
C PHE A 241 -12.97 27.79 -28.07
N THR A 242 -13.98 27.29 -28.78
CA THR A 242 -15.09 26.53 -28.21
C THR A 242 -14.70 25.09 -27.90
N GLU A 243 -13.90 24.43 -28.72
CA GLU A 243 -13.40 23.08 -28.48
C GLU A 243 -12.40 23.00 -27.31
N LEU A 244 -11.48 23.97 -27.17
CA LEU A 244 -10.57 24.07 -26.05
C LEU A 244 -11.25 24.32 -24.70
N ARG A 245 -12.40 24.98 -24.71
CA ARG A 245 -13.21 25.23 -23.50
C ARG A 245 -13.96 24.00 -23.00
N ILE A 246 -14.28 23.05 -23.91
CA ILE A 246 -14.93 21.78 -23.55
C ILE A 246 -13.89 20.80 -22.96
N ALA A 247 -12.67 20.77 -23.49
CA ALA A 247 -11.59 19.91 -22.97
C ALA A 247 -11.02 20.34 -21.62
N SER A 248 -11.29 21.57 -21.16
CA SER A 248 -10.86 22.05 -19.83
C SER A 248 -11.91 21.84 -18.73
N LEU A 249 -13.07 21.22 -19.04
CA LEU A 249 -14.19 20.97 -18.15
C LEU A 249 -14.41 19.47 -17.84
N ILE A 250 -13.56 18.59 -18.38
CA ILE A 250 -13.44 17.14 -18.06
C ILE A 250 -12.11 16.89 -17.34
#